data_3c62fd68f5b3ee9abb772293272f0efb
#
_entry.id   3c62fd68f5b3ee9abb772293272f0efb
#
_cell.length_a   1.000
_cell.length_b   1.000
_cell.length_c   1.000
_cell.angle_alpha   90.00
_cell.angle_beta   90.00
_cell.angle_gamma   90.00
#
_symmetry.space_group_name_H-M   'P 1'
#
loop_
_entity.id
_entity.type
_entity.pdbx_description
1 polymer ?
#
loop_
_entity_poly.entity_id
_entity_poly.type
_entity_poly.pdbx_seq_one_letter_code
_entity_poly.pdbx_strand_id
1 'polypeptide(L)'
;MTIFSAKNLTLGYDGKAVAENLNFSVETGDYLCIIGENGSGKSTLIKTLLGLAKPLSGEIERSEAFSPRRIGYMPQQTPLQQDFPASVREVVLSGCLGGKGFWSFYTKADRKMAAQIMERLGISGLADRCIRELSGGQKQRVFLARALCAAKDVLLVDEPCAGLDASGAEELYALLDELHRTDGMTILMVTHDLEAARHYADKVLHLGGSRFFLARDEYWAFLQKEQNKQNNQNETEGKNNG
;
A
#
# COMPACT_ATOMS: atom_id res chain seq x y z
N MET A 1 -10.20 2.79 -16.57
CA MET A 1 -9.54 4.06 -16.97
C MET A 1 -8.19 4.10 -16.26
N THR A 2 -7.09 4.37 -17.01
CA THR A 2 -5.75 4.42 -16.42
C THR A 2 -5.64 5.63 -15.48
N ILE A 3 -5.26 5.40 -14.23
CA ILE A 3 -5.01 6.45 -13.23
C ILE A 3 -3.61 7.01 -13.43
N PHE A 4 -2.62 6.13 -13.53
CA PHE A 4 -1.25 6.49 -13.87
C PHE A 4 -0.53 5.32 -14.54
N SER A 5 0.54 5.64 -15.29
CA SER A 5 1.45 4.66 -15.87
C SER A 5 2.89 5.10 -15.67
N ALA A 6 3.76 4.16 -15.36
CA ALA A 6 5.20 4.34 -15.30
C ALA A 6 5.83 3.82 -16.59
N LYS A 7 6.71 4.63 -17.20
CA LYS A 7 7.42 4.30 -18.44
C LYS A 7 8.92 4.41 -18.23
N ASN A 8 9.63 3.31 -18.40
CA ASN A 8 11.08 3.20 -18.24
C ASN A 8 11.59 3.86 -16.94
N LEU A 9 10.78 3.73 -15.86
CA LEU A 9 11.01 4.42 -14.61
C LEU A 9 12.21 3.85 -13.88
N THR A 10 13.20 4.69 -13.55
CA THR A 10 14.35 4.34 -12.72
C THR A 10 14.28 5.09 -11.40
N LEU A 11 14.27 4.34 -10.32
CA LEU A 11 14.19 4.84 -8.95
C LEU A 11 15.56 4.79 -8.27
N GLY A 12 15.85 5.75 -7.42
CA GLY A 12 17.11 5.74 -6.67
C GLY A 12 17.30 6.95 -5.78
N TYR A 13 18.48 7.00 -5.14
CA TYR A 13 18.92 8.08 -4.26
C TYR A 13 20.38 8.44 -4.58
N ASP A 14 20.70 9.73 -4.52
CA ASP A 14 22.06 10.24 -4.71
C ASP A 14 22.76 9.67 -5.96
N GLY A 15 21.98 9.56 -7.04
CA GLY A 15 22.47 9.04 -8.33
C GLY A 15 22.64 7.52 -8.39
N LYS A 16 22.33 6.78 -7.30
CA LYS A 16 22.38 5.31 -7.29
C LYS A 16 21.00 4.72 -7.54
N ALA A 17 20.88 3.95 -8.61
CA ALA A 17 19.63 3.26 -8.94
C ALA A 17 19.37 2.10 -7.98
N VAL A 18 18.13 1.96 -7.51
CA VAL A 18 17.66 0.82 -6.72
C VAL A 18 16.65 -0.03 -7.48
N ALA A 19 15.92 0.56 -8.42
CA ALA A 19 15.07 -0.16 -9.34
C ALA A 19 15.07 0.56 -10.69
N GLU A 20 15.24 -0.17 -11.78
CA GLU A 20 15.43 0.40 -13.12
C GLU A 20 14.40 -0.19 -14.10
N ASN A 21 14.08 0.60 -15.12
CA ASN A 21 13.25 0.18 -16.25
C ASN A 21 11.90 -0.40 -15.82
N LEU A 22 11.25 0.21 -14.81
CA LEU A 22 9.94 -0.20 -14.39
C LEU A 22 8.89 0.30 -15.39
N ASN A 23 8.06 -0.63 -15.85
CA ASN A 23 6.95 -0.35 -16.76
C ASN A 23 5.70 -1.00 -16.16
N PHE A 24 4.71 -0.18 -15.76
CA PHE A 24 3.46 -0.67 -15.20
C PHE A 24 2.38 0.40 -15.28
N SER A 25 1.13 -0.03 -15.20
CA SER A 25 -0.03 0.86 -15.19
C SER A 25 -1.02 0.47 -14.11
N VAL A 26 -1.71 1.46 -13.55
CA VAL A 26 -2.78 1.27 -12.59
C VAL A 26 -4.06 1.87 -13.14
N GLU A 27 -5.10 1.09 -13.12
CA GLU A 27 -6.43 1.49 -13.56
C GLU A 27 -7.35 1.72 -12.36
N THR A 28 -8.43 2.47 -12.59
CA THR A 28 -9.47 2.65 -11.56
C THR A 28 -10.03 1.29 -11.16
N GLY A 29 -10.07 1.03 -9.88
CA GLY A 29 -10.55 -0.23 -9.33
C GLY A 29 -9.53 -1.38 -9.36
N ASP A 30 -8.26 -1.14 -9.64
CA ASP A 30 -7.23 -2.17 -9.49
C ASP A 30 -6.86 -2.39 -8.02
N TYR A 31 -6.62 -3.65 -7.67
CA TYR A 31 -5.89 -4.03 -6.46
C TYR A 31 -4.47 -4.46 -6.87
N LEU A 32 -3.51 -3.55 -6.78
CA LEU A 32 -2.10 -3.80 -7.12
C LEU A 32 -1.30 -4.15 -5.87
N CYS A 33 -0.74 -5.36 -5.81
CA CYS A 33 0.27 -5.71 -4.82
C CYS A 33 1.68 -5.42 -5.34
N ILE A 34 2.45 -4.67 -4.55
CA ILE A 34 3.86 -4.35 -4.80
C ILE A 34 4.67 -5.22 -3.84
N ILE A 35 5.41 -6.18 -4.39
CA ILE A 35 6.19 -7.15 -3.63
C ILE A 35 7.67 -7.09 -3.99
N GLY A 36 8.52 -7.62 -3.16
CA GLY A 36 9.97 -7.66 -3.37
C GLY A 36 10.75 -7.67 -2.08
N GLU A 37 12.04 -7.99 -2.18
CA GLU A 37 12.95 -8.06 -1.04
C GLU A 37 13.19 -6.69 -0.38
N ASN A 38 13.79 -6.70 0.81
CA ASN A 38 14.22 -5.46 1.45
C ASN A 38 15.30 -4.79 0.59
N GLY A 39 15.17 -3.47 0.40
CA GLY A 39 16.08 -2.72 -0.46
C GLY A 39 15.72 -2.74 -1.96
N SER A 40 14.69 -3.46 -2.40
CA SER A 40 14.30 -3.55 -3.82
C SER A 40 13.71 -2.26 -4.42
N GLY A 41 13.51 -1.22 -3.61
CA GLY A 41 12.99 0.07 -4.08
C GLY A 41 11.52 0.32 -3.79
N LYS A 42 10.80 -0.55 -3.03
CA LYS A 42 9.38 -0.38 -2.68
C LYS A 42 9.08 0.99 -2.05
N SER A 43 9.82 1.35 -1.01
CA SER A 43 9.63 2.65 -0.32
C SER A 43 10.02 3.84 -1.21
N THR A 44 10.96 3.67 -2.14
CA THR A 44 11.31 4.69 -3.12
C THR A 44 10.19 4.87 -4.14
N LEU A 45 9.59 3.76 -4.59
CA LEU A 45 8.42 3.81 -5.48
C LEU A 45 7.26 4.54 -4.80
N ILE A 46 6.93 4.18 -3.54
CA ILE A 46 5.90 4.88 -2.77
C ILE A 46 6.15 6.39 -2.73
N LYS A 47 7.37 6.81 -2.35
CA LYS A 47 7.73 8.24 -2.29
C LYS A 47 7.59 8.92 -3.64
N THR A 48 7.94 8.23 -4.73
CA THR A 48 7.82 8.76 -6.09
C THR A 48 6.35 8.89 -6.51
N LEU A 49 5.50 7.89 -6.21
CA LEU A 49 4.07 7.95 -6.48
C LEU A 49 3.39 9.10 -5.71
N LEU A 50 3.78 9.31 -4.45
CA LEU A 50 3.31 10.41 -3.61
C LEU A 50 3.88 11.79 -4.00
N GLY A 51 4.81 11.84 -4.95
CA GLY A 51 5.48 13.08 -5.37
C GLY A 51 6.50 13.62 -4.36
N LEU A 52 6.92 12.79 -3.40
CA LEU A 52 7.90 13.12 -2.36
C LEU A 52 9.34 12.90 -2.83
N ALA A 53 9.54 12.14 -3.90
CA ALA A 53 10.82 11.92 -4.55
C ALA A 53 10.68 12.03 -6.07
N LYS A 54 11.73 12.43 -6.74
CA LYS A 54 11.81 12.41 -8.20
C LYS A 54 12.50 11.12 -8.67
N PRO A 55 12.05 10.50 -9.77
CA PRO A 55 12.79 9.40 -10.36
C PRO A 55 14.15 9.88 -10.90
N LEU A 56 15.11 8.97 -11.03
CA LEU A 56 16.40 9.26 -11.67
C LEU A 56 16.23 9.39 -13.19
N SER A 57 15.36 8.58 -13.80
CA SER A 57 14.98 8.65 -15.21
C SER A 57 13.62 8.02 -15.44
N GLY A 58 13.10 8.15 -16.67
CA GLY A 58 11.74 7.75 -17.00
C GLY A 58 10.69 8.71 -16.45
N GLU A 59 9.43 8.34 -16.60
CA GLU A 59 8.32 9.21 -16.21
C GLU A 59 7.14 8.44 -15.63
N ILE A 60 6.33 9.16 -14.86
CA ILE A 60 5.01 8.71 -14.42
C ILE A 60 3.98 9.63 -15.07
N GLU A 61 3.33 9.12 -16.10
CA GLU A 61 2.16 9.78 -16.68
C GLU A 61 0.98 9.62 -15.74
N ARG A 62 0.27 10.71 -15.49
CA ARG A 62 -0.92 10.73 -14.62
C ARG A 62 -2.12 11.22 -15.41
N SER A 63 -3.28 10.62 -15.19
CA SER A 63 -4.52 11.15 -15.73
C SER A 63 -4.81 12.54 -15.12
N GLU A 64 -5.54 13.41 -15.85
CA GLU A 64 -5.93 14.72 -15.34
C GLU A 64 -6.74 14.66 -14.05
N ALA A 65 -7.49 13.56 -13.86
CA ALA A 65 -8.28 13.32 -12.64
C ALA A 65 -7.42 12.92 -11.43
N PHE A 66 -6.16 12.51 -11.65
CA PHE A 66 -5.30 11.98 -10.61
C PHE A 66 -4.32 13.03 -10.07
N SER A 67 -4.29 13.18 -8.77
CA SER A 67 -3.31 14.00 -8.07
C SER A 67 -2.76 13.21 -6.88
N PRO A 68 -1.44 13.29 -6.58
CA PRO A 68 -0.88 12.67 -5.38
C PRO A 68 -1.58 13.09 -4.08
N ARG A 69 -2.19 14.29 -4.06
CA ARG A 69 -2.97 14.80 -2.91
C ARG A 69 -4.31 14.09 -2.73
N ARG A 70 -4.72 13.25 -3.67
CA ARG A 70 -5.96 12.45 -3.62
C ARG A 70 -5.69 11.00 -3.19
N ILE A 71 -4.42 10.64 -2.97
CA ILE A 71 -4.02 9.35 -2.44
C ILE A 71 -4.16 9.38 -0.92
N GLY A 72 -4.94 8.44 -0.38
CA GLY A 72 -4.87 8.12 1.04
C GLY A 72 -3.63 7.25 1.28
N TYR A 73 -2.75 7.69 2.15
CA TYR A 73 -1.55 6.94 2.45
C TYR A 73 -1.52 6.45 3.90
N MET A 74 -1.41 5.15 4.04
CA MET A 74 -1.17 4.45 5.30
C MET A 74 0.29 3.97 5.30
N PRO A 75 1.21 4.67 5.97
CA PRO A 75 2.62 4.28 6.03
C PRO A 75 2.84 3.08 6.93
N GLN A 76 3.93 2.38 6.71
CA GLN A 76 4.46 1.42 7.69
C GLN A 76 4.67 2.14 9.03
N GLN A 77 4.16 1.57 10.09
CA GLN A 77 4.18 2.21 11.39
C GLN A 77 5.55 2.15 12.05
N THR A 78 5.97 3.28 12.58
CA THR A 78 7.17 3.38 13.42
C THR A 78 6.77 3.42 14.91
N PRO A 79 7.64 2.99 15.84
CA PRO A 79 7.37 3.09 17.28
C PRO A 79 6.96 4.50 17.73
N LEU A 80 7.58 5.55 17.17
CA LEU A 80 7.26 6.94 17.46
C LEU A 80 5.82 7.33 17.10
N GLN A 81 5.27 6.75 16.02
CA GLN A 81 3.88 7.02 15.62
C GLN A 81 2.88 6.29 16.53
N GLN A 82 3.29 5.14 17.07
CA GLN A 82 2.45 4.35 17.96
C GLN A 82 2.27 5.00 19.34
N ASP A 83 3.22 5.80 19.80
CA ASP A 83 3.23 6.45 21.11
C ASP A 83 2.79 7.92 21.06
N PHE A 84 2.29 8.39 19.92
CA PHE A 84 1.88 9.79 19.76
C PHE A 84 0.70 10.12 20.70
N PRO A 85 0.81 11.19 21.51
CA PRO A 85 -0.21 11.53 22.52
C PRO A 85 -1.39 12.27 21.91
N ALA A 86 -2.11 11.61 20.99
CA ALA A 86 -3.33 12.16 20.38
C ALA A 86 -4.49 11.18 20.52
N SER A 87 -5.69 11.70 20.54
CA SER A 87 -6.91 10.89 20.48
C SER A 87 -7.11 10.28 19.09
N VAL A 88 -7.84 9.16 19.04
CA VAL A 88 -8.24 8.52 17.76
C VAL A 88 -8.92 9.54 16.85
N ARG A 89 -9.83 10.35 17.40
CA ARG A 89 -10.57 11.37 16.64
C ARG A 89 -9.63 12.40 15.99
N GLU A 90 -8.62 12.87 16.72
CA GLU A 90 -7.66 13.85 16.19
C GLU A 90 -6.82 13.25 15.06
N VAL A 91 -6.38 12.02 15.23
CA VAL A 91 -5.60 11.33 14.19
C VAL A 91 -6.44 11.08 12.93
N VAL A 92 -7.65 10.57 13.07
CA VAL A 92 -8.53 10.33 11.91
C VAL A 92 -8.85 11.65 11.20
N LEU A 93 -9.23 12.70 11.94
CA LEU A 93 -9.52 14.02 11.37
C LEU A 93 -8.32 14.63 10.66
N SER A 94 -7.09 14.33 11.10
CA SER A 94 -5.89 14.86 10.43
C SER A 94 -5.80 14.44 8.96
N GLY A 95 -6.40 13.32 8.58
CA GLY A 95 -6.52 12.87 7.19
C GLY A 95 -7.32 13.85 6.31
N CYS A 96 -8.29 14.56 6.87
CA CYS A 96 -9.11 15.52 6.15
C CYS A 96 -8.39 16.84 5.78
N LEU A 97 -7.16 17.05 6.29
CA LEU A 97 -6.39 18.28 6.00
C LEU A 97 -5.67 18.24 4.65
N GLY A 98 -5.57 17.07 4.03
CA GLY A 98 -4.92 16.91 2.73
C GLY A 98 -5.54 17.83 1.66
N GLY A 99 -4.72 18.73 1.11
CA GLY A 99 -5.14 19.67 0.07
C GLY A 99 -5.80 20.96 0.54
N LYS A 100 -5.98 21.16 1.85
CA LYS A 100 -6.42 22.43 2.42
C LYS A 100 -5.21 23.36 2.60
N GLY A 101 -5.41 24.67 2.36
CA GLY A 101 -4.35 25.66 2.51
C GLY A 101 -3.97 25.93 3.97
N PHE A 102 -3.11 26.93 4.20
CA PHE A 102 -2.47 27.25 5.49
C PHE A 102 -3.47 27.49 6.67
N TRP A 103 -4.72 27.92 6.38
CA TRP A 103 -5.78 28.15 7.39
C TRP A 103 -6.81 27.01 7.37
N SER A 104 -6.35 25.80 7.61
CA SER A 104 -7.20 24.61 7.53
C SER A 104 -7.90 24.32 8.84
N PHE A 105 -9.18 24.68 8.95
CA PHE A 105 -10.06 24.23 10.04
C PHE A 105 -10.89 23.03 9.59
N TYR A 106 -11.19 22.14 10.53
CA TYR A 106 -12.13 21.04 10.29
C TYR A 106 -13.54 21.55 10.12
N THR A 107 -14.15 21.26 9.00
CA THR A 107 -15.54 21.60 8.71
C THR A 107 -16.49 20.60 9.37
N LYS A 108 -17.80 20.92 9.38
CA LYS A 108 -18.83 19.96 9.82
C LYS A 108 -18.82 18.70 8.92
N ALA A 109 -18.56 18.86 7.61
CA ALA A 109 -18.47 17.75 6.67
C ALA A 109 -17.29 16.82 6.99
N ASP A 110 -16.10 17.37 7.32
CA ASP A 110 -14.95 16.58 7.71
C ASP A 110 -15.24 15.73 8.96
N ARG A 111 -15.86 16.35 9.96
CA ARG A 111 -16.24 15.65 11.21
C ARG A 111 -17.25 14.54 10.95
N LYS A 112 -18.22 14.77 10.08
CA LYS A 112 -19.22 13.77 9.68
C LYS A 112 -18.55 12.61 8.94
N MET A 113 -17.70 12.91 7.96
CA MET A 113 -16.96 11.90 7.20
C MET A 113 -16.06 11.05 8.11
N ALA A 114 -15.28 11.69 8.99
CA ALA A 114 -14.43 10.98 9.94
C ALA A 114 -15.25 10.07 10.87
N ALA A 115 -16.41 10.53 11.35
CA ALA A 115 -17.31 9.72 12.19
C ALA A 115 -17.85 8.50 11.45
N GLN A 116 -18.27 8.66 10.20
CA GLN A 116 -18.77 7.56 9.36
C GLN A 116 -17.66 6.52 9.07
N ILE A 117 -16.44 6.98 8.78
CA ILE A 117 -15.31 6.07 8.57
C ILE A 117 -14.94 5.33 9.86
N MET A 118 -14.94 6.01 11.01
CA MET A 118 -14.69 5.36 12.31
C MET A 118 -15.76 4.31 12.64
N GLU A 119 -17.02 4.59 12.31
CA GLU A 119 -18.13 3.64 12.48
C GLU A 119 -17.94 2.41 11.61
N ARG A 120 -17.68 2.61 10.32
CA ARG A 120 -17.42 1.52 9.36
C ARG A 120 -16.26 0.61 9.78
N LEU A 121 -15.19 1.19 10.32
CA LEU A 121 -14.01 0.44 10.77
C LEU A 121 -14.15 -0.08 12.22
N GLY A 122 -15.32 0.09 12.88
CA GLY A 122 -15.58 -0.43 14.20
C GLY A 122 -14.77 0.23 15.34
N ILE A 123 -14.34 1.49 15.15
CA ILE A 123 -13.51 2.24 16.11
C ILE A 123 -14.20 3.47 16.72
N SER A 124 -15.51 3.67 16.47
CA SER A 124 -16.24 4.83 17.03
C SER A 124 -16.19 4.89 18.56
N GLY A 125 -16.29 3.73 19.23
CA GLY A 125 -16.20 3.64 20.69
C GLY A 125 -14.83 3.99 21.27
N LEU A 126 -13.79 4.14 20.40
CA LEU A 126 -12.43 4.47 20.78
C LEU A 126 -12.09 5.95 20.50
N ALA A 127 -13.04 6.73 19.97
CA ALA A 127 -12.79 8.07 19.42
C ALA A 127 -12.01 9.02 20.36
N ASP A 128 -12.29 8.97 21.64
CA ASP A 128 -11.69 9.85 22.65
C ASP A 128 -10.53 9.19 23.42
N ARG A 129 -10.18 7.93 23.09
CA ARG A 129 -9.01 7.25 23.64
C ARG A 129 -7.72 7.73 23.02
N CYS A 130 -6.63 7.71 23.79
CA CYS A 130 -5.30 7.96 23.28
C CYS A 130 -4.79 6.78 22.43
N ILE A 131 -4.14 7.06 21.30
CA ILE A 131 -3.61 6.01 20.40
C ILE A 131 -2.69 5.02 21.13
N ARG A 132 -1.84 5.49 22.04
CA ARG A 132 -0.92 4.62 22.79
C ARG A 132 -1.62 3.52 23.59
N GLU A 133 -2.89 3.70 23.95
CA GLU A 133 -3.70 2.77 24.76
C GLU A 133 -4.34 1.66 23.92
N LEU A 134 -4.20 1.73 22.61
CA LEU A 134 -4.85 0.82 21.67
C LEU A 134 -4.01 -0.44 21.41
N SER A 135 -4.70 -1.55 21.10
CA SER A 135 -4.05 -2.75 20.56
C SER A 135 -3.46 -2.48 19.17
N GLY A 136 -2.58 -3.36 18.68
CA GLY A 136 -2.00 -3.26 17.34
C GLY A 136 -3.06 -3.17 16.25
N GLY A 137 -4.05 -4.06 16.25
CA GLY A 137 -5.14 -4.06 15.27
C GLY A 137 -6.00 -2.80 15.35
N GLN A 138 -6.29 -2.30 16.56
CA GLN A 138 -7.01 -1.04 16.72
C GLN A 138 -6.23 0.15 16.15
N LYS A 139 -4.91 0.21 16.39
CA LYS A 139 -4.03 1.23 15.80
C LYS A 139 -4.05 1.17 14.27
N GLN A 140 -3.97 -0.03 13.68
CA GLN A 140 -4.03 -0.20 12.22
C GLN A 140 -5.34 0.34 11.65
N ARG A 141 -6.48 0.03 12.28
CA ARG A 141 -7.79 0.56 11.86
C ARG A 141 -7.86 2.10 11.97
N VAL A 142 -7.23 2.70 12.98
CA VAL A 142 -7.15 4.17 13.11
C VAL A 142 -6.33 4.80 11.99
N PHE A 143 -5.18 4.21 11.64
CA PHE A 143 -4.35 4.73 10.55
C PHE A 143 -4.99 4.48 9.18
N LEU A 144 -5.71 3.37 9.00
CA LEU A 144 -6.54 3.15 7.83
C LEU A 144 -7.65 4.20 7.73
N ALA A 145 -8.36 4.49 8.84
CA ALA A 145 -9.37 5.54 8.90
C ALA A 145 -8.82 6.91 8.49
N ARG A 146 -7.65 7.25 9.00
CA ARG A 146 -6.94 8.49 8.63
C ARG A 146 -6.62 8.52 7.13
N ALA A 147 -6.11 7.42 6.57
CA ALA A 147 -5.81 7.33 5.15
C ALA A 147 -7.08 7.46 4.30
N LEU A 148 -8.19 6.83 4.70
CA LEU A 148 -9.48 6.94 4.02
C LEU A 148 -10.06 8.37 4.05
N CYS A 149 -9.84 9.13 5.12
CA CYS A 149 -10.22 10.54 5.16
C CYS A 149 -9.46 11.40 4.11
N ALA A 150 -8.26 10.98 3.73
CA ALA A 150 -7.45 11.65 2.71
C ALA A 150 -7.72 11.10 1.29
N ALA A 151 -8.07 9.81 1.19
CA ALA A 151 -8.31 9.13 -0.07
C ALA A 151 -9.56 9.66 -0.78
N LYS A 152 -9.47 9.80 -2.09
CA LYS A 152 -10.65 10.00 -2.94
C LYS A 152 -10.88 8.84 -3.88
N ASP A 153 -9.81 8.33 -4.50
CA ASP A 153 -9.93 7.28 -5.49
C ASP A 153 -8.87 6.19 -5.30
N VAL A 154 -7.78 6.50 -4.59
CA VAL A 154 -6.63 5.60 -4.41
C VAL A 154 -6.23 5.53 -2.93
N LEU A 155 -6.09 4.32 -2.44
CA LEU A 155 -5.55 4.00 -1.14
C LEU A 155 -4.20 3.29 -1.33
N LEU A 156 -3.13 3.86 -0.79
CA LEU A 156 -1.82 3.25 -0.74
C LEU A 156 -1.53 2.80 0.69
N VAL A 157 -1.28 1.52 0.88
CA VAL A 157 -0.99 0.91 2.18
C VAL A 157 0.38 0.24 2.16
N ASP A 158 1.21 0.57 3.13
CA ASP A 158 2.59 0.09 3.22
C ASP A 158 2.73 -0.85 4.43
N GLU A 159 2.88 -2.15 4.16
CA GLU A 159 3.00 -3.20 5.17
C GLU A 159 1.87 -3.14 6.25
N PRO A 160 0.59 -3.13 5.86
CA PRO A 160 -0.52 -2.81 6.76
C PRO A 160 -0.68 -3.79 7.91
N CYS A 161 -0.25 -5.04 7.74
CA CYS A 161 -0.38 -6.10 8.74
C CYS A 161 0.88 -6.32 9.57
N ALA A 162 1.93 -5.48 9.42
CA ALA A 162 3.15 -5.63 10.19
C ALA A 162 2.88 -5.56 11.70
N GLY A 163 3.30 -6.60 12.43
CA GLY A 163 3.12 -6.67 13.88
C GLY A 163 1.74 -7.10 14.37
N LEU A 164 0.85 -7.52 13.48
CA LEU A 164 -0.43 -8.15 13.83
C LEU A 164 -0.26 -9.67 13.95
N ASP A 165 -1.12 -10.28 14.78
CA ASP A 165 -1.35 -11.73 14.74
C ASP A 165 -2.16 -12.11 13.48
N ALA A 166 -2.27 -13.42 13.23
CA ALA A 166 -2.94 -13.93 12.03
C ALA A 166 -4.40 -13.46 11.93
N SER A 167 -5.14 -13.45 13.04
CA SER A 167 -6.53 -13.02 13.07
C SER A 167 -6.67 -11.52 12.75
N GLY A 168 -5.83 -10.68 13.35
CA GLY A 168 -5.83 -9.24 13.09
C GLY A 168 -5.43 -8.89 11.67
N ALA A 169 -4.51 -9.67 11.08
CA ALA A 169 -4.13 -9.51 9.67
C ALA A 169 -5.29 -9.88 8.73
N GLU A 170 -5.95 -11.01 8.97
CA GLU A 170 -7.11 -11.46 8.18
C GLU A 170 -8.26 -10.42 8.23
N GLU A 171 -8.59 -9.91 9.42
CA GLU A 171 -9.60 -8.87 9.57
C GLU A 171 -9.25 -7.58 8.80
N LEU A 172 -7.97 -7.18 8.80
CA LEU A 172 -7.53 -5.98 8.09
C LEU A 172 -7.55 -6.18 6.58
N TYR A 173 -7.12 -7.34 6.09
CA TYR A 173 -7.22 -7.68 4.68
C TYR A 173 -8.67 -7.75 4.20
N ALA A 174 -9.57 -8.31 5.00
CA ALA A 174 -11.00 -8.34 4.69
C ALA A 174 -11.60 -6.93 4.57
N LEU A 175 -11.19 -5.99 5.42
CA LEU A 175 -11.60 -4.58 5.31
C LEU A 175 -11.08 -3.92 4.02
N LEU A 176 -9.83 -4.20 3.63
CA LEU A 176 -9.26 -3.68 2.38
C LEU A 176 -9.99 -4.27 1.16
N ASP A 177 -10.29 -5.57 1.18
CA ASP A 177 -11.06 -6.24 0.11
C ASP A 177 -12.49 -5.69 -0.01
N GLU A 178 -13.14 -5.41 1.12
CA GLU A 178 -14.46 -4.76 1.13
C GLU A 178 -14.41 -3.37 0.48
N LEU A 179 -13.42 -2.54 0.84
CA LEU A 179 -13.22 -1.22 0.23
C LEU A 179 -12.99 -1.33 -1.28
N HIS A 180 -12.22 -2.31 -1.71
CA HIS A 180 -11.95 -2.56 -3.12
C HIS A 180 -13.20 -3.01 -3.86
N ARG A 181 -13.87 -4.08 -3.40
CA ARG A 181 -14.98 -4.71 -4.13
C ARG A 181 -16.28 -3.93 -4.04
N THR A 182 -16.55 -3.31 -2.88
CA THR A 182 -17.83 -2.64 -2.63
C THR A 182 -17.81 -1.17 -3.05
N ASP A 183 -16.70 -0.47 -2.75
CA ASP A 183 -16.58 0.96 -3.06
C ASP A 183 -15.85 1.22 -4.39
N GLY A 184 -15.29 0.20 -5.04
CA GLY A 184 -14.47 0.35 -6.23
C GLY A 184 -13.15 1.09 -5.98
N MET A 185 -12.68 1.09 -4.72
CA MET A 185 -11.43 1.76 -4.33
C MET A 185 -10.24 1.12 -5.03
N THR A 186 -9.42 1.93 -5.66
CA THR A 186 -8.12 1.46 -6.17
C THR A 186 -7.16 1.30 -5.00
N ILE A 187 -6.58 0.10 -4.84
CA ILE A 187 -5.67 -0.20 -3.74
C ILE A 187 -4.27 -0.50 -4.29
N LEU A 188 -3.27 0.18 -3.73
CA LEU A 188 -1.86 -0.16 -3.91
C LEU A 188 -1.34 -0.66 -2.57
N MET A 189 -1.06 -1.93 -2.47
CA MET A 189 -0.56 -2.55 -1.23
C MET A 189 0.89 -2.98 -1.40
N VAL A 190 1.77 -2.45 -0.56
CA VAL A 190 3.12 -3.01 -0.41
C VAL A 190 3.08 -4.06 0.68
N THR A 191 3.55 -5.26 0.36
CA THR A 191 3.58 -6.37 1.31
C THR A 191 4.68 -7.36 0.96
N HIS A 192 5.14 -8.09 1.95
CA HIS A 192 5.96 -9.29 1.80
C HIS A 192 5.13 -10.58 1.98
N ASP A 193 3.84 -10.44 2.32
CA ASP A 193 2.90 -11.55 2.44
C ASP A 193 2.42 -12.00 1.04
N LEU A 194 3.01 -13.08 0.55
CA LEU A 194 2.69 -13.63 -0.76
C LEU A 194 1.31 -14.27 -0.80
N GLU A 195 0.84 -14.83 0.31
CA GLU A 195 -0.51 -15.43 0.37
C GLU A 195 -1.59 -14.36 0.29
N ALA A 196 -1.41 -13.23 0.98
CA ALA A 196 -2.30 -12.08 0.85
C ALA A 196 -2.29 -11.53 -0.58
N ALA A 197 -1.11 -11.37 -1.20
CA ALA A 197 -1.01 -10.94 -2.59
C ALA A 197 -1.71 -11.92 -3.54
N ARG A 198 -1.61 -13.23 -3.30
CA ARG A 198 -2.29 -14.25 -4.09
C ARG A 198 -3.81 -14.19 -3.98
N HIS A 199 -4.30 -13.89 -2.78
CA HIS A 199 -5.74 -13.90 -2.52
C HIS A 199 -6.45 -12.64 -3.00
N TYR A 200 -5.84 -11.47 -2.77
CA TYR A 200 -6.51 -10.18 -2.92
C TYR A 200 -6.10 -9.40 -4.17
N ALA A 201 -4.88 -9.58 -4.71
CA ALA A 201 -4.41 -8.78 -5.83
C ALA A 201 -5.12 -9.12 -7.15
N ASP A 202 -5.36 -8.12 -7.98
CA ASP A 202 -5.65 -8.29 -9.41
C ASP A 202 -4.36 -8.31 -10.22
N LYS A 203 -3.40 -7.49 -9.82
CA LYS A 203 -2.10 -7.31 -10.47
C LYS A 203 -0.97 -7.34 -9.45
N VAL A 204 0.19 -7.80 -9.87
CA VAL A 204 1.39 -7.86 -9.04
C VAL A 204 2.53 -7.11 -9.74
N LEU A 205 3.15 -6.18 -9.01
CA LEU A 205 4.41 -5.56 -9.38
C LEU A 205 5.52 -6.13 -8.48
N HIS A 206 6.36 -6.96 -9.06
CA HIS A 206 7.50 -7.53 -8.36
C HIS A 206 8.74 -6.65 -8.58
N LEU A 207 9.31 -6.15 -7.50
CA LEU A 207 10.56 -5.41 -7.47
C LEU A 207 11.67 -6.31 -6.92
N GLY A 208 12.70 -6.58 -7.71
CA GLY A 208 13.81 -7.46 -7.33
C GLY A 208 14.66 -7.82 -8.53
N GLY A 209 15.47 -8.89 -8.46
CA GLY A 209 16.39 -9.32 -9.51
C GLY A 209 15.73 -9.48 -10.89
N SER A 210 14.59 -10.11 -10.96
CA SER A 210 13.69 -10.06 -12.14
C SER A 210 12.50 -9.16 -11.79
N ARG A 211 12.25 -8.14 -12.60
CA ARG A 211 11.19 -7.16 -12.36
C ARG A 211 10.02 -7.46 -13.28
N PHE A 212 8.84 -7.69 -12.70
CA PHE A 212 7.64 -8.02 -13.46
C PHE A 212 6.47 -7.16 -13.03
N PHE A 213 5.64 -6.88 -14.01
CA PHE A 213 4.28 -6.40 -13.78
C PHE A 213 3.35 -7.32 -14.54
N LEU A 214 2.58 -8.13 -13.82
CA LEU A 214 1.74 -9.19 -14.36
C LEU A 214 0.36 -9.18 -13.71
N ALA A 215 -0.62 -9.71 -14.42
CA ALA A 215 -1.86 -10.12 -13.79
C ALA A 215 -1.58 -11.22 -12.75
N ARG A 216 -2.40 -11.28 -11.70
CA ARG A 216 -2.21 -12.21 -10.58
C ARG A 216 -1.90 -13.63 -11.05
N ASP A 217 -2.76 -14.19 -11.87
CA ASP A 217 -2.65 -15.60 -12.27
C ASP A 217 -1.40 -15.88 -13.12
N GLU A 218 -0.98 -14.93 -13.95
CA GLU A 218 0.26 -15.00 -14.73
C GLU A 218 1.49 -14.99 -13.82
N TYR A 219 1.48 -14.15 -12.79
CA TYR A 219 2.56 -14.07 -11.81
C TYR A 219 2.73 -15.40 -11.05
N TRP A 220 1.64 -16.00 -10.57
CA TRP A 220 1.71 -17.28 -9.86
C TRP A 220 2.12 -18.43 -10.77
N ALA A 221 1.65 -18.47 -12.01
CA ALA A 221 2.11 -19.45 -13.00
C ALA A 221 3.61 -19.30 -13.29
N PHE A 222 4.13 -18.08 -13.33
CA PHE A 222 5.56 -17.82 -13.48
C PHE A 222 6.35 -18.36 -12.28
N LEU A 223 5.95 -18.04 -11.05
CA LEU A 223 6.65 -18.54 -9.85
C LEU A 223 6.69 -20.06 -9.78
N GLN A 224 5.59 -20.74 -10.08
CA GLN A 224 5.56 -22.21 -10.11
C GLN A 224 6.55 -22.79 -11.13
N LYS A 225 6.68 -22.17 -12.30
CA LYS A 225 7.66 -22.62 -13.32
C LYS A 225 9.09 -22.43 -12.83
N GLU A 226 9.40 -21.34 -12.16
CA GLU A 226 10.74 -21.08 -11.62
C GLU A 226 11.09 -22.07 -10.48
N GLN A 227 10.18 -22.34 -9.56
CA GLN A 227 10.37 -23.33 -8.51
C GLN A 227 10.63 -24.73 -9.06
N ASN A 228 9.88 -25.15 -10.08
CA ASN A 228 10.06 -26.45 -10.73
C ASN A 228 11.42 -26.56 -11.45
N LYS A 229 11.92 -25.47 -12.06
CA LYS A 229 13.26 -25.45 -12.64
C LYS A 229 14.37 -25.62 -11.60
N GLN A 230 14.26 -24.93 -10.48
CA GLN A 230 15.23 -25.03 -9.38
C GLN A 230 15.25 -26.45 -8.77
N ASN A 231 14.08 -27.05 -8.54
CA ASN A 231 14.00 -28.41 -8.03
C ASN A 231 14.64 -29.43 -8.99
N ASN A 232 14.39 -29.30 -10.29
CA ASN A 232 14.98 -30.17 -11.29
C ASN A 232 16.51 -30.01 -11.41
N GLN A 233 17.04 -28.80 -11.21
CA GLN A 233 18.49 -28.55 -11.21
C GLN A 233 19.14 -29.20 -9.97
N ASN A 234 18.56 -29.05 -8.79
CA ASN A 234 19.05 -29.65 -7.57
C ASN A 234 19.05 -31.20 -7.61
N GLU A 235 18.03 -31.80 -8.22
CA GLU A 235 17.98 -33.24 -8.43
C GLU A 235 19.05 -33.76 -9.41
N THR A 236 19.42 -32.94 -10.39
CA THR A 236 20.43 -33.30 -11.38
C THR A 236 21.84 -33.18 -10.81
N GLU A 237 22.09 -32.17 -9.98
CA GLU A 237 23.37 -31.98 -9.28
C GLU A 237 23.58 -33.03 -8.16
N GLY A 238 22.51 -33.42 -7.45
CA GLY A 238 22.57 -34.47 -6.45
C GLY A 238 22.87 -35.87 -7.02
N LYS A 239 22.54 -36.13 -8.27
CA LYS A 239 22.83 -37.40 -8.97
C LYS A 239 24.25 -37.47 -9.54
N ASN A 240 24.94 -36.36 -9.71
CA ASN A 240 26.32 -36.32 -10.22
C ASN A 240 27.40 -36.38 -9.13
N ASN A 241 27.04 -36.26 -7.86
CA ASN A 241 27.94 -36.29 -6.71
C ASN A 241 27.79 -37.54 -5.83
N GLY A 242 27.16 -38.59 -6.30
CA GLY A 242 27.05 -39.93 -5.71
C GLY A 242 27.69 -40.95 -6.66
#